data_f2c043abe09a8e6fb3fc3274620acad6
#
_entry.id   f2c043abe09a8e6fb3fc3274620acad6
#
_cell.length_a   1.000
_cell.length_b   1.000
_cell.length_c   1.000
_cell.angle_alpha   90.00
_cell.angle_beta   90.00
_cell.angle_gamma   90.00
#
_symmetry.space_group_name_H-M   'P 1'
#
loop_
_entity.id
_entity.type
_entity.pdbx_description
1 polymer ?
#
loop_
_entity_poly.entity_id
_entity_poly.type
_entity_poly.pdbx_seq_one_letter_code
_entity_poly.pdbx_strand_id
1 'polypeptide(L)'
;VQSERKDMYLPYAKRLVETGKAYYCFCTNEELDARRAAAAERGETFKYDKHCLHMDKAEVERRLAAGEPYVIRQNVPEHGEASFDDAIYGHIKVDCAELDDMILIKADGMPTYNFANVIDDHTMGITHVMRGMEYLSSTPKYNLLYDAFGWEKPVYIHMTSIMRDAQHK
;
A
#
# COMPACT_ATOMS: atom_id res chain seq x y z
N VAL A 1 -21.30 1.04 -1.35
CA VAL A 1 -20.35 2.06 -0.84
C VAL A 1 -19.25 1.35 -0.07
N GLN A 2 -18.00 1.87 -0.05
CA GLN A 2 -16.84 1.24 0.60
C GLN A 2 -17.10 0.95 2.10
N SER A 3 -17.80 1.84 2.80
CA SER A 3 -18.17 1.64 4.20
C SER A 3 -19.08 0.43 4.45
N GLU A 4 -19.91 0.06 3.48
CA GLU A 4 -20.78 -1.13 3.56
C GLU A 4 -20.01 -2.43 3.28
N ARG A 5 -18.83 -2.33 2.70
CA ARG A 5 -17.96 -3.43 2.33
C ARG A 5 -16.81 -3.63 3.31
N LYS A 6 -16.79 -2.94 4.45
CA LYS A 6 -15.70 -2.93 5.42
C LYS A 6 -15.20 -4.33 5.75
N ASP A 7 -16.10 -5.26 6.02
CA ASP A 7 -15.77 -6.62 6.47
C ASP A 7 -15.11 -7.47 5.38
N MET A 8 -15.18 -7.03 4.12
CA MET A 8 -14.60 -7.74 2.99
C MET A 8 -13.09 -7.58 2.88
N TYR A 9 -12.53 -6.43 3.30
CA TYR A 9 -11.12 -6.12 3.05
C TYR A 9 -10.15 -6.81 4.02
N LEU A 10 -10.55 -6.96 5.28
CA LEU A 10 -9.69 -7.56 6.31
C LEU A 10 -9.26 -9.01 5.98
N PRO A 11 -10.14 -9.91 5.49
CA PRO A 11 -9.73 -11.25 5.06
C PRO A 11 -8.64 -11.25 3.98
N TYR A 12 -8.71 -10.33 3.00
CA TYR A 12 -7.66 -10.21 1.98
C TYR A 12 -6.32 -9.76 2.59
N ALA A 13 -6.35 -8.78 3.51
CA ALA A 13 -5.13 -8.35 4.19
C ALA A 13 -4.52 -9.47 5.04
N LYS A 14 -5.33 -10.26 5.75
CA LYS A 14 -4.86 -11.42 6.53
C LYS A 14 -4.23 -12.49 5.63
N ARG A 15 -4.81 -12.76 4.45
CA ARG A 15 -4.21 -13.66 3.46
C ARG A 15 -2.82 -13.19 3.02
N LEU A 16 -2.62 -11.89 2.84
CA LEU A 16 -1.29 -11.33 2.55
C LEU A 16 -0.32 -11.53 3.72
N VAL A 17 -0.78 -11.41 4.96
CA VAL A 17 0.04 -11.69 6.15
C VAL A 17 0.47 -13.17 6.18
N GLU A 18 -0.46 -14.10 5.94
CA GLU A 18 -0.17 -15.54 5.90
C GLU A 18 0.87 -15.91 4.84
N THR A 19 0.88 -15.19 3.71
CA THR A 19 1.84 -15.40 2.62
C THR A 19 3.11 -14.56 2.73
N GLY A 20 3.30 -13.81 3.83
CA GLY A 20 4.46 -12.95 4.06
C GLY A 20 4.51 -11.68 3.18
N LYS A 21 3.41 -11.36 2.49
CA LYS A 21 3.28 -10.17 1.63
C LYS A 21 2.73 -8.95 2.37
N ALA A 22 2.34 -9.14 3.63
CA ALA A 22 1.97 -8.09 4.58
C ALA A 22 2.36 -8.52 5.99
N TYR A 23 2.29 -7.60 6.94
CA TYR A 23 2.58 -7.86 8.34
C TYR A 23 1.83 -6.90 9.27
N TYR A 24 1.64 -7.33 10.52
CA TYR A 24 1.09 -6.49 11.58
C TYR A 24 2.13 -5.49 12.06
N CYS A 25 1.72 -4.24 12.22
CA CYS A 25 2.57 -3.18 12.76
C CYS A 25 1.88 -2.56 13.98
N PHE A 26 2.55 -2.59 15.12
CA PHE A 26 2.07 -2.10 16.42
C PHE A 26 2.74 -0.78 16.83
N CYS A 27 3.50 -0.14 15.93
CA CYS A 27 4.12 1.16 16.22
C CYS A 27 3.06 2.21 16.53
N THR A 28 3.26 2.95 17.62
CA THR A 28 2.40 4.08 17.98
C THR A 28 2.68 5.28 17.09
N ASN A 29 1.78 6.28 17.12
CA ASN A 29 2.01 7.53 16.39
C ASN A 29 3.24 8.27 16.93
N GLU A 30 3.43 8.26 18.25
CA GLU A 30 4.57 8.88 18.93
C GLU A 30 5.90 8.28 18.48
N GLU A 31 5.99 6.94 18.36
CA GLU A 31 7.17 6.25 17.84
C GLU A 31 7.44 6.60 16.38
N LEU A 32 6.40 6.65 15.55
CA LEU A 32 6.52 7.01 14.15
C LEU A 32 6.92 8.47 13.97
N ASP A 33 6.40 9.38 14.79
CA ASP A 33 6.75 10.80 14.75
C ASP A 33 8.18 11.05 15.20
N ALA A 34 8.65 10.34 16.23
CA ALA A 34 10.05 10.38 16.66
C ALA A 34 11.00 9.91 15.52
N ARG A 35 10.65 8.84 14.80
CA ARG A 35 11.43 8.35 13.66
C ARG A 35 11.42 9.31 12.47
N ARG A 36 10.27 9.97 12.20
CA ARG A 36 10.19 11.03 11.18
C ARG A 36 11.07 12.21 11.51
N ALA A 37 11.04 12.66 12.78
CA ALA A 37 11.88 13.76 13.25
C ALA A 37 13.37 13.42 13.10
N ALA A 38 13.79 12.24 13.52
CA ALA A 38 15.16 11.78 13.38
C ALA A 38 15.62 11.66 11.91
N ALA A 39 14.74 11.25 10.99
CA ALA A 39 15.05 11.24 9.56
C ALA A 39 15.21 12.67 9.01
N ALA A 40 14.31 13.58 9.40
CA ALA A 40 14.37 14.98 9.00
C ALA A 40 15.65 15.68 9.48
N GLU A 41 16.12 15.40 10.71
CA GLU A 41 17.39 15.91 11.24
C GLU A 41 18.60 15.46 10.41
N ARG A 42 18.54 14.28 9.80
CA ARG A 42 19.57 13.78 8.89
C ARG A 42 19.40 14.25 7.43
N GLY A 43 18.34 15.04 7.14
CA GLY A 43 18.00 15.47 5.79
C GLY A 43 17.47 14.34 4.89
N GLU A 44 16.97 13.26 5.48
CA GLU A 44 16.45 12.08 4.79
C GLU A 44 14.92 12.13 4.69
N THR A 45 14.38 11.63 3.57
CA THR A 45 12.94 11.36 3.49
C THR A 45 12.60 10.15 4.35
N PHE A 46 11.64 10.31 5.25
CA PHE A 46 11.21 9.21 6.11
C PHE A 46 10.65 8.06 5.27
N LYS A 47 11.21 6.87 5.44
CA LYS A 47 10.69 5.59 4.98
C LYS A 47 10.51 4.69 6.21
N TYR A 48 9.39 3.95 6.28
CA TYR A 48 9.19 3.02 7.39
C TYR A 48 10.22 1.89 7.33
N ASP A 49 10.92 1.69 8.45
CA ASP A 49 12.11 0.83 8.58
C ASP A 49 11.77 -0.67 8.76
N LYS A 50 10.56 -1.08 8.48
CA LYS A 50 10.07 -2.47 8.66
C LYS A 50 10.22 -3.01 10.10
N HIS A 51 10.25 -2.14 11.10
CA HIS A 51 10.50 -2.49 12.50
C HIS A 51 9.68 -3.69 12.99
N CYS A 52 8.40 -3.78 12.62
CA CYS A 52 7.54 -4.87 13.06
C CYS A 52 7.57 -6.11 12.14
N LEU A 53 8.27 -6.07 11.00
CA LEU A 53 8.28 -7.19 10.04
C LEU A 53 8.88 -8.46 10.64
N HIS A 54 9.92 -8.31 11.45
CA HIS A 54 10.68 -9.43 12.03
C HIS A 54 10.23 -9.78 13.46
N MET A 55 9.09 -9.25 13.91
CA MET A 55 8.53 -9.61 15.21
C MET A 55 8.19 -11.12 15.24
N ASP A 56 8.53 -11.77 16.36
CA ASP A 56 8.21 -13.17 16.55
C ASP A 56 6.69 -13.41 16.43
N LYS A 57 6.32 -14.49 15.77
CA LYS A 57 4.92 -14.84 15.54
C LYS A 57 4.14 -14.99 16.85
N ALA A 58 4.75 -15.61 17.88
CA ALA A 58 4.14 -15.74 19.19
C ALA A 58 3.88 -14.39 19.86
N GLU A 59 4.78 -13.43 19.68
CA GLU A 59 4.61 -12.06 20.19
C GLU A 59 3.51 -11.33 19.43
N VAL A 60 3.42 -11.48 18.11
CA VAL A 60 2.31 -10.94 17.32
C VAL A 60 0.97 -11.49 17.82
N GLU A 61 0.87 -12.82 17.98
CA GLU A 61 -0.35 -13.47 18.48
C GLU A 61 -0.72 -13.00 19.90
N ARG A 62 0.27 -12.83 20.77
CA ARG A 62 0.07 -12.30 22.13
C ARG A 62 -0.52 -10.89 22.10
N ARG A 63 0.05 -10.00 21.29
CA ARG A 63 -0.43 -8.61 21.17
C ARG A 63 -1.83 -8.52 20.57
N LEU A 64 -2.10 -9.33 19.54
CA LEU A 64 -3.44 -9.43 18.97
C LEU A 64 -4.47 -9.93 19.98
N ALA A 65 -4.12 -10.97 20.77
CA ALA A 65 -4.98 -11.49 21.82
C ALA A 65 -5.20 -10.49 22.96
N ALA A 66 -4.21 -9.63 23.25
CA ALA A 66 -4.33 -8.54 24.21
C ALA A 66 -5.18 -7.37 23.70
N GLY A 67 -5.59 -7.37 22.42
CA GLY A 67 -6.37 -6.29 21.81
C GLY A 67 -5.54 -5.01 21.57
N GLU A 68 -4.21 -5.13 21.47
CA GLU A 68 -3.37 -3.96 21.16
C GLU A 68 -3.74 -3.38 19.79
N PRO A 69 -3.83 -2.05 19.63
CA PRO A 69 -4.06 -1.42 18.34
C PRO A 69 -2.97 -1.77 17.35
N TYR A 70 -3.34 -2.08 16.12
CA TYR A 70 -2.42 -2.41 15.05
C TYR A 70 -2.88 -1.85 13.70
N VAL A 71 -1.95 -1.75 12.78
CA VAL A 71 -2.23 -1.60 11.35
C VAL A 71 -1.66 -2.81 10.60
N ILE A 72 -2.16 -3.08 9.40
CA ILE A 72 -1.54 -4.06 8.50
C ILE A 72 -0.82 -3.28 7.41
N ARG A 73 0.48 -3.56 7.23
CA ARG A 73 1.32 -2.96 6.19
C ARG A 73 1.63 -3.96 5.09
N GLN A 74 1.70 -3.46 3.85
CA GLN A 74 2.27 -4.21 2.74
C GLN A 74 3.76 -4.46 3.02
N ASN A 75 4.22 -5.68 2.76
CA ASN A 75 5.64 -6.00 2.75
C ASN A 75 6.18 -5.85 1.32
N VAL A 76 6.72 -4.67 1.01
CA VAL A 76 7.39 -4.42 -0.27
C VAL A 76 8.75 -5.12 -0.25
N PRO A 77 9.16 -5.84 -1.32
CA PRO A 77 10.50 -6.41 -1.40
C PRO A 77 11.59 -5.35 -1.19
N GLU A 78 12.68 -5.71 -0.53
CA GLU A 78 13.81 -4.79 -0.31
C GLU A 78 14.64 -4.56 -1.57
N HIS A 79 14.62 -5.53 -2.49
CA HIS A 79 15.37 -5.52 -3.72
C HIS A 79 14.51 -5.94 -4.91
N GLY A 80 14.93 -5.58 -6.10
CA GLY A 80 14.25 -5.88 -7.34
C GLY A 80 13.45 -4.71 -7.88
N GLU A 81 12.72 -4.95 -8.95
CA GLU A 81 11.93 -3.94 -9.64
C GLU A 81 10.43 -4.22 -9.49
N ALA A 82 9.65 -3.19 -9.19
CA ALA A 82 8.21 -3.16 -9.38
C ALA A 82 7.88 -2.43 -10.67
N SER A 83 7.08 -3.03 -11.54
CA SER A 83 6.76 -2.44 -12.83
C SER A 83 5.27 -2.52 -13.16
N PHE A 84 4.85 -1.67 -14.08
CA PHE A 84 3.53 -1.71 -14.67
C PHE A 84 3.55 -1.14 -16.08
N ASP A 85 2.57 -1.52 -16.89
CA ASP A 85 2.36 -0.98 -18.22
C ASP A 85 1.25 0.04 -18.19
N ASP A 86 1.58 1.26 -18.68
CA ASP A 86 0.64 2.36 -18.81
C ASP A 86 0.36 2.62 -20.30
N ALA A 87 -0.91 2.75 -20.67
CA ALA A 87 -1.30 2.92 -22.07
C ALA A 87 -0.80 4.24 -22.69
N ILE A 88 -0.47 5.24 -21.87
CA ILE A 88 0.04 6.55 -22.31
C ILE A 88 1.56 6.63 -22.16
N TYR A 89 2.09 6.19 -21.01
CA TYR A 89 3.51 6.37 -20.65
C TYR A 89 4.37 5.12 -20.92
N GLY A 90 3.76 4.02 -21.40
CA GLY A 90 4.47 2.79 -21.69
C GLY A 90 4.90 2.03 -20.44
N HIS A 91 5.98 1.27 -20.55
CA HIS A 91 6.48 0.44 -19.46
C HIS A 91 7.24 1.27 -18.44
N ILE A 92 6.75 1.29 -17.21
CA ILE A 92 7.33 2.03 -16.07
C ILE A 92 7.90 1.04 -15.07
N LYS A 93 9.14 1.30 -14.63
CA LYS A 93 9.86 0.50 -13.63
C LYS A 93 10.31 1.40 -12.48
N VAL A 94 10.24 0.87 -11.28
CA VAL A 94 10.69 1.52 -10.05
C VAL A 94 11.47 0.49 -9.23
N ASP A 95 12.61 0.88 -8.68
CA ASP A 95 13.33 0.03 -7.74
C ASP A 95 12.48 -0.15 -6.46
N CYS A 96 12.30 -1.38 -6.03
CA CYS A 96 11.57 -1.68 -4.79
C CYS A 96 12.20 -0.98 -3.57
N ALA A 97 13.51 -0.73 -3.60
CA ALA A 97 14.20 0.03 -2.57
C ALA A 97 13.69 1.48 -2.42
N GLU A 98 13.07 2.07 -3.44
CA GLU A 98 12.47 3.41 -3.39
C GLU A 98 11.04 3.40 -2.85
N LEU A 99 10.39 2.23 -2.79
CA LEU A 99 9.03 2.09 -2.33
C LEU A 99 8.98 1.88 -0.82
N ASP A 100 7.97 2.44 -0.16
CA ASP A 100 7.70 2.23 1.27
C ASP A 100 6.55 1.24 1.50
N ASP A 101 6.54 0.64 2.69
CA ASP A 101 5.49 -0.27 3.14
C ASP A 101 4.22 0.51 3.49
N MET A 102 3.30 0.64 2.53
CA MET A 102 2.05 1.36 2.76
C MET A 102 1.13 0.61 3.72
N ILE A 103 0.33 1.37 4.47
CA ILE A 103 -0.73 0.80 5.29
C ILE A 103 -1.85 0.28 4.39
N LEU A 104 -2.26 -0.97 4.60
CA LEU A 104 -3.40 -1.61 3.93
C LEU A 104 -4.67 -1.46 4.76
N ILE A 105 -4.60 -1.81 6.05
CA ILE A 105 -5.70 -1.70 7.02
C ILE A 105 -5.26 -0.77 8.15
N LYS A 106 -6.10 0.20 8.46
CA LYS A 106 -5.89 1.17 9.54
C LYS A 106 -6.29 0.57 10.89
N ALA A 107 -5.90 1.23 12.00
CA ALA A 107 -6.21 0.79 13.36
C ALA A 107 -7.72 0.71 13.66
N ASP A 108 -8.55 1.47 12.95
CA ASP A 108 -10.01 1.40 13.02
C ASP A 108 -10.63 0.23 12.23
N GLY A 109 -9.78 -0.62 11.63
CA GLY A 109 -10.17 -1.74 10.80
C GLY A 109 -10.63 -1.37 9.39
N MET A 110 -10.59 -0.08 9.02
CA MET A 110 -10.91 0.37 7.67
C MET A 110 -9.70 0.20 6.73
N PRO A 111 -9.91 -0.18 5.47
CA PRO A 111 -8.85 -0.18 4.49
C PRO A 111 -8.41 1.26 4.17
N THR A 112 -7.17 1.42 3.75
CA THR A 112 -6.77 2.63 3.06
C THR A 112 -7.35 2.64 1.65
N TYR A 113 -7.46 3.82 1.03
CA TYR A 113 -7.88 3.94 -0.36
C TYR A 113 -7.02 3.06 -1.28
N ASN A 114 -5.71 3.07 -1.07
CA ASN A 114 -4.75 2.33 -1.89
C ASN A 114 -4.94 0.80 -1.85
N PHE A 115 -5.43 0.26 -0.75
CA PHE A 115 -5.75 -1.15 -0.66
C PHE A 115 -7.15 -1.46 -1.18
N ALA A 116 -8.13 -0.64 -0.79
CA ALA A 116 -9.51 -0.84 -1.19
C ALA A 116 -9.68 -0.82 -2.72
N ASN A 117 -8.99 0.09 -3.42
CA ASN A 117 -9.11 0.17 -4.87
C ASN A 117 -8.67 -1.12 -5.57
N VAL A 118 -7.60 -1.75 -5.13
CA VAL A 118 -7.11 -3.02 -5.70
C VAL A 118 -8.12 -4.14 -5.50
N ILE A 119 -8.69 -4.26 -4.29
CA ILE A 119 -9.69 -5.27 -3.98
C ILE A 119 -10.99 -5.02 -4.74
N ASP A 120 -11.43 -3.76 -4.78
CA ASP A 120 -12.67 -3.38 -5.46
C ASP A 120 -12.55 -3.55 -6.97
N ASP A 121 -11.47 -3.10 -7.58
CA ASP A 121 -11.22 -3.24 -9.01
C ASP A 121 -11.21 -4.71 -9.42
N HIS A 122 -10.52 -5.57 -8.67
CA HIS A 122 -10.51 -7.01 -8.92
C HIS A 122 -11.92 -7.63 -8.76
N THR A 123 -12.57 -7.38 -7.62
CA THR A 123 -13.88 -8.02 -7.33
C THR A 123 -15.02 -7.52 -8.20
N MET A 124 -14.89 -6.33 -8.78
CA MET A 124 -15.84 -5.76 -9.74
C MET A 124 -15.50 -6.09 -11.20
N GLY A 125 -14.39 -6.81 -11.45
CA GLY A 125 -13.99 -7.19 -12.80
C GLY A 125 -13.51 -6.00 -13.65
N ILE A 126 -12.92 -4.99 -13.01
CA ILE A 126 -12.37 -3.81 -13.71
C ILE A 126 -11.14 -4.23 -14.51
N THR A 127 -11.17 -3.98 -15.80
CA THR A 127 -10.10 -4.33 -16.74
C THR A 127 -9.20 -3.14 -17.10
N HIS A 128 -9.71 -1.93 -16.97
CA HIS A 128 -9.00 -0.69 -17.30
C HIS A 128 -9.20 0.32 -16.20
N VAL A 129 -8.09 0.88 -15.68
CA VAL A 129 -8.08 1.88 -14.60
C VAL A 129 -7.58 3.20 -15.16
N MET A 130 -8.47 4.16 -15.32
CA MET A 130 -8.13 5.52 -15.73
C MET A 130 -8.13 6.45 -14.52
N ARG A 131 -7.01 7.14 -14.29
CA ARG A 131 -6.85 8.04 -13.12
C ARG A 131 -5.84 9.15 -13.37
N GLY A 132 -5.73 10.08 -12.44
CA GLY A 132 -4.78 11.20 -12.52
C GLY A 132 -3.33 10.77 -12.29
N MET A 133 -2.41 11.61 -12.77
CA MET A 133 -0.96 11.40 -12.64
C MET A 133 -0.46 11.29 -11.20
N GLU A 134 -1.19 11.81 -10.24
CA GLU A 134 -0.85 11.75 -8.81
C GLU A 134 -0.76 10.30 -8.29
N TYR A 135 -1.40 9.34 -8.97
CA TYR A 135 -1.36 7.93 -8.61
C TYR A 135 -0.23 7.15 -9.28
N LEU A 136 0.52 7.77 -10.20
CA LEU A 136 1.58 7.10 -10.95
C LEU A 136 2.63 6.48 -10.01
N SER A 137 3.03 7.20 -8.96
CA SER A 137 4.00 6.73 -7.96
C SER A 137 3.48 5.61 -7.05
N SER A 138 2.16 5.47 -6.92
CA SER A 138 1.54 4.42 -6.10
C SER A 138 1.27 3.14 -6.88
N THR A 139 1.15 3.22 -8.21
CA THR A 139 0.77 2.10 -9.08
C THR A 139 1.73 0.91 -9.01
N PRO A 140 3.07 1.07 -8.87
CA PRO A 140 3.97 -0.07 -8.65
C PRO A 140 3.59 -0.91 -7.42
N LYS A 141 3.18 -0.26 -6.32
CA LYS A 141 2.72 -0.94 -5.09
C LYS A 141 1.41 -1.69 -5.29
N TYR A 142 0.51 -1.18 -6.14
CA TYR A 142 -0.72 -1.90 -6.51
C TYR A 142 -0.40 -3.17 -7.30
N ASN A 143 0.50 -3.10 -8.28
CA ASN A 143 0.94 -4.27 -9.04
C ASN A 143 1.56 -5.35 -8.16
N LEU A 144 2.35 -4.96 -7.14
CA LEU A 144 2.86 -5.92 -6.15
C LEU A 144 1.73 -6.61 -5.37
N LEU A 145 0.59 -5.94 -5.13
CA LEU A 145 -0.58 -6.57 -4.51
C LEU A 145 -1.28 -7.55 -5.47
N TYR A 146 -1.46 -7.18 -6.74
CA TYR A 146 -2.00 -8.09 -7.76
C TYR A 146 -1.13 -9.35 -7.88
N ASP A 147 0.21 -9.19 -7.92
CA ASP A 147 1.16 -10.31 -7.96
C ASP A 147 1.04 -11.18 -6.70
N ALA A 148 0.94 -10.57 -5.52
CA ALA A 148 0.83 -11.28 -4.25
C ALA A 148 -0.45 -12.12 -4.14
N PHE A 149 -1.53 -11.68 -4.79
CA PHE A 149 -2.79 -12.42 -4.87
C PHE A 149 -2.83 -13.41 -6.04
N GLY A 150 -1.91 -13.32 -7.01
CA GLY A 150 -1.95 -14.08 -8.25
C GLY A 150 -3.08 -13.63 -9.18
N TRP A 151 -3.45 -12.36 -9.14
CA TRP A 151 -4.51 -11.78 -9.94
C TRP A 151 -4.00 -11.17 -11.24
N GLU A 152 -4.85 -11.17 -12.26
CA GLU A 152 -4.60 -10.44 -13.50
C GLU A 152 -4.62 -8.93 -13.22
N LYS A 153 -3.62 -8.22 -13.75
CA LYS A 153 -3.46 -6.78 -13.59
C LYS A 153 -4.34 -6.02 -14.57
N PRO A 154 -4.97 -4.90 -14.16
CA PRO A 154 -5.69 -4.05 -15.09
C PRO A 154 -4.73 -3.31 -16.02
N VAL A 155 -5.24 -2.84 -17.14
CA VAL A 155 -4.56 -1.85 -17.97
C VAL A 155 -4.64 -0.48 -17.29
N TYR A 156 -3.49 0.14 -17.03
CA TYR A 156 -3.43 1.47 -16.43
C TYR A 156 -3.40 2.57 -17.50
N ILE A 157 -4.09 3.67 -17.22
CA ILE A 157 -4.17 4.86 -18.08
C ILE A 157 -4.05 6.08 -17.15
N HIS A 158 -2.83 6.63 -17.01
CA HIS A 158 -2.64 7.84 -16.21
C HIS A 158 -2.77 9.08 -17.10
N MET A 159 -3.64 9.99 -16.69
CA MET A 159 -3.95 11.21 -17.46
C MET A 159 -3.46 12.45 -16.72
N THR A 160 -2.96 13.42 -17.47
CA THR A 160 -2.69 14.75 -16.93
C THR A 160 -3.98 15.44 -16.49
N SER A 161 -3.87 16.32 -15.50
CA SER A 161 -5.01 17.13 -15.07
C SER A 161 -5.51 17.99 -16.22
N ILE A 162 -6.84 18.03 -16.41
CA ILE A 162 -7.47 18.96 -17.34
C ILE A 162 -7.41 20.35 -16.72
N MET A 163 -6.72 21.26 -17.38
CA MET A 163 -6.57 22.65 -16.97
C MET A 163 -7.70 23.49 -17.54
N ARG A 164 -8.26 24.39 -16.74
CA ARG A 164 -9.30 25.31 -17.21
C ARG A 164 -8.72 26.36 -18.17
N ASP A 165 -7.50 26.76 -17.91
CA ASP A 165 -6.62 27.57 -18.77
C ASP A 165 -5.16 27.28 -18.40
N ALA A 166 -4.19 27.91 -19.07
CA ALA A 166 -2.75 27.67 -18.83
C ALA A 166 -2.26 28.08 -17.42
N GLN A 167 -3.09 28.74 -16.61
CA GLN A 167 -2.70 29.29 -15.30
C GLN A 167 -3.48 28.69 -14.12
N HIS A 168 -4.59 27.97 -14.34
CA HIS A 168 -5.47 27.46 -13.26
C HIS A 168 -5.78 25.95 -13.45
N LYS A 169 -5.62 25.21 -12.36
CA LYS A 169 -6.04 23.81 -12.26
C LYS A 169 -7.55 23.68 -12.12
#